data_3896aa650518660caf34700a45c846d3
#
_entry.id   3896aa650518660caf34700a45c846d3
#
_cell.length_a   1.000
_cell.length_b   1.000
_cell.length_c   1.000
_cell.angle_alpha   90.00
_cell.angle_beta   90.00
_cell.angle_gamma   90.00
#
_symmetry.space_group_name_H-M   'P 1'
#
loop_
_entity.id
_entity.type
_entity.pdbx_description
1 polymer ?
#
loop_
_entity_poly.entity_id
_entity_poly.type
_entity_poly.pdbx_seq_one_letter_code
_entity_poly.pdbx_strand_id
1 'polypeptide(L)' 'MKRQVRYKIEPVPTIVELFKLMEEHQKEHPEYERYNFKYIEDGDAIGAIIDYNVEESVLKAEAEKEQDNA' A
#
# COMPACT_ATOMS: atom_id res chain seq x y z
N MET A 1 -17.71 5.52 -6.17
CA MET A 1 -17.28 4.27 -6.82
C MET A 1 -15.87 3.91 -6.38
N LYS A 2 -15.66 2.67 -5.98
CA LYS A 2 -14.35 2.22 -5.50
C LYS A 2 -13.46 1.76 -6.64
N ARG A 3 -12.18 2.07 -6.53
CA ARG A 3 -11.16 1.59 -7.46
C ARG A 3 -10.18 0.67 -6.76
N GLN A 4 -9.58 -0.22 -7.52
CA GLN A 4 -8.56 -1.13 -7.01
C GLN A 4 -7.20 -0.48 -7.16
N VAL A 5 -6.46 -0.44 -6.05
CA VAL A 5 -5.11 0.11 -6.01
C VAL A 5 -4.16 -0.99 -5.52
N ARG A 6 -3.09 -1.21 -6.26
CA ARG A 6 -2.08 -2.20 -5.87
C ARG A 6 -0.85 -1.49 -5.34
N TYR A 7 -0.40 -1.92 -4.18
CA TYR A 7 0.81 -1.42 -3.55
C TYR A 7 1.80 -2.56 -3.38
N LYS A 8 3.03 -2.36 -3.87
CA LYS A 8 4.09 -3.35 -3.78
C LYS A 8 5.12 -2.89 -2.76
N ILE A 9 5.47 -3.77 -1.83
CA ILE A 9 6.58 -3.55 -0.90
C ILE A 9 7.74 -4.40 -1.39
N GLU A 10 8.86 -3.74 -1.70
CA GLU A 10 10.07 -4.44 -2.14
C GLU A 10 10.57 -5.38 -1.04
N PRO A 11 11.17 -6.52 -1.40
CA PRO A 11 11.62 -7.48 -0.41
C PRO A 11 12.56 -6.86 0.63
N VAL A 12 12.28 -7.18 1.90
CA VAL A 12 13.07 -6.73 3.06
C VAL A 12 13.63 -7.93 3.80
N PRO A 13 14.71 -7.76 4.59
CA PRO A 13 15.41 -8.89 5.21
C PRO A 13 14.57 -9.68 6.21
N THR A 14 13.58 -9.09 6.88
CA THR A 14 12.79 -9.75 7.91
C THR A 14 11.30 -9.50 7.73
N ILE A 15 10.49 -10.46 8.17
CA ILE A 15 9.04 -10.33 8.12
C ILE A 15 8.54 -9.24 9.08
N VAL A 16 9.28 -8.98 10.15
CA VAL A 16 8.95 -7.92 11.10
C VAL A 16 9.02 -6.55 10.43
N GLU A 17 10.06 -6.32 9.62
CA GLU A 17 10.18 -5.09 8.84
C GLU A 17 9.07 -4.95 7.81
N LEU A 18 8.70 -6.07 7.18
CA LEU A 18 7.60 -6.08 6.22
C LEU A 18 6.29 -5.64 6.88
N PHE A 19 5.95 -6.22 8.02
CA PHE A 19 4.73 -5.87 8.73
C PHE A 19 4.73 -4.41 9.19
N LYS A 20 5.89 -3.92 9.59
CA LYS A 20 6.05 -2.52 9.98
C LYS A 20 5.74 -1.57 8.82
N LEU A 21 6.26 -1.87 7.64
CA LEU A 21 6.00 -1.09 6.43
C LEU A 21 4.52 -1.14 6.02
N MET A 22 3.90 -2.31 6.13
CA MET A 22 2.48 -2.48 5.85
C MET A 22 1.63 -1.63 6.80
N GLU A 23 1.96 -1.66 8.08
CA GLU A 23 1.26 -0.89 9.09
C GLU A 23 1.40 0.62 8.87
N GLU A 24 2.60 1.08 8.57
CA GLU A 24 2.86 2.48 8.26
C GLU A 24 2.07 2.96 7.06
N HIS A 25 2.04 2.15 6.01
CA HIS A 25 1.28 2.47 4.80
C HIS A 25 -0.22 2.57 5.11
N GLN A 26 -0.75 1.64 5.91
CA GLN A 26 -2.16 1.67 6.29
C GLN A 26 -2.49 2.90 7.13
N LYS A 27 -1.58 3.34 8.00
CA LYS A 27 -1.75 4.54 8.81
C LYS A 27 -1.77 5.81 7.97
N GLU A 28 -0.94 5.85 6.93
CA GLU A 28 -0.90 6.97 5.99
C GLU A 28 -2.14 7.02 5.11
N HIS A 29 -2.78 5.87 4.90
CA HIS A 29 -3.96 5.75 4.04
C HIS A 29 -5.10 5.04 4.79
N PRO A 30 -5.66 5.67 5.83
CA PRO A 30 -6.67 5.00 6.66
C PRO A 30 -7.98 4.68 5.91
N GLU A 31 -8.23 5.36 4.79
CA GLU A 31 -9.41 5.09 3.96
C GLU A 31 -9.21 3.96 2.97
N TYR A 32 -8.00 3.42 2.88
CA TYR A 32 -7.71 2.29 2.01
C TYR A 32 -8.20 1.00 2.65
N GLU A 33 -9.05 0.27 1.96
CA GLU A 33 -9.60 -0.99 2.43
C GLU A 33 -8.86 -2.15 1.77
N ARG A 34 -8.07 -2.87 2.57
CA ARG A 34 -7.33 -4.02 2.07
C ARG A 34 -8.28 -5.19 1.83
N TYR A 35 -8.25 -5.75 0.63
CA TYR A 35 -9.07 -6.90 0.31
C TYR A 35 -8.26 -8.11 -0.14
N ASN A 36 -7.01 -7.94 -0.53
CA ASN A 36 -6.15 -9.04 -0.95
C ASN A 36 -4.72 -8.76 -0.55
N PHE A 37 -3.97 -9.84 -0.31
CA PHE A 37 -2.60 -9.73 0.17
C PHE A 37 -1.82 -10.95 -0.28
N LYS A 38 -0.61 -10.75 -0.78
CA LYS A 38 0.24 -11.83 -1.26
C LYS A 38 1.69 -11.55 -0.91
N TYR A 39 2.38 -12.56 -0.38
CA TYR A 39 3.82 -12.46 -0.11
C TYR A 39 4.63 -12.65 -1.38
N ILE A 40 5.77 -11.96 -1.43
CA ILE A 40 6.79 -12.16 -2.45
C ILE A 40 8.04 -12.67 -1.74
N GLU A 41 8.50 -13.84 -2.12
CA GLU A 41 9.76 -14.40 -1.59
C GLU A 41 10.88 -14.18 -2.59
N ASP A 42 12.02 -13.67 -2.12
CA ASP A 42 13.19 -13.45 -2.93
C ASP A 42 14.44 -13.81 -2.12
N GLY A 43 14.86 -15.07 -2.23
CA GLY A 43 15.92 -15.62 -1.40
C GLY A 43 15.55 -15.54 0.07
N ASP A 44 16.36 -14.83 0.87
CA ASP A 44 16.11 -14.64 2.29
C ASP A 44 15.24 -13.42 2.58
N ALA A 45 14.92 -12.64 1.56
CA ALA A 45 14.11 -11.45 1.70
C ALA A 45 12.65 -11.73 1.44
N ILE A 46 11.76 -10.94 2.02
CA ILE A 46 10.33 -11.07 1.86
C ILE A 46 9.67 -9.70 1.61
N GLY A 47 8.85 -9.66 0.56
CA GLY A 47 8.06 -8.48 0.22
C GLY A 47 6.59 -8.84 0.20
N ALA A 48 5.77 -7.92 -0.30
CA ALA A 48 4.32 -8.14 -0.39
C ALA A 48 3.70 -7.32 -1.52
N ILE A 49 2.61 -7.85 -2.03
CA ILE A 49 1.70 -7.12 -2.91
C ILE A 49 0.37 -7.04 -2.18
N ILE A 50 -0.11 -5.81 -1.97
CA ILE A 50 -1.36 -5.56 -1.26
C ILE A 50 -2.34 -4.89 -2.22
N ASP A 51 -3.53 -5.43 -2.32
CA ASP A 51 -4.59 -4.85 -3.15
C ASP A 51 -5.63 -4.19 -2.24
N TYR A 52 -5.93 -2.94 -2.54
CA TYR A 52 -6.88 -2.13 -1.78
C TYR A 52 -8.06 -1.72 -2.64
N ASN A 53 -9.22 -1.56 -2.00
CA ASN A 53 -10.35 -0.86 -2.58
C ASN A 53 -10.35 0.56 -1.99
N VAL A 54 -10.36 1.56 -2.87
CA VAL A 54 -10.27 2.96 -2.45
C VAL A 54 -11.34 3.78 -3.19
N GLU A 55 -12.05 4.64 -2.48
CA GLU A 55 -13.02 5.54 -3.09
C GLU A 55 -12.32 6.50 -4.04
N GLU A 56 -12.94 6.76 -5.21
CA GLU A 56 -12.38 7.69 -6.18
C GLU A 56 -12.13 9.07 -5.60
N SER A 57 -13.01 9.52 -4.70
CA SER A 57 -12.87 10.82 -4.06
C SER A 57 -11.57 10.93 -3.25
N VAL A 58 -11.16 9.84 -2.61
CA VAL A 58 -9.90 9.78 -1.85
C VAL A 58 -8.71 9.89 -2.79
N LEU A 59 -8.72 9.12 -3.88
CA LEU A 59 -7.63 9.15 -4.87
C LEU A 59 -7.52 10.52 -5.55
N LYS A 60 -8.64 11.13 -5.82
CA LYS A 60 -8.70 12.46 -6.42
C LYS A 60 -8.12 13.52 -5.50
N ALA A 61 -8.44 13.44 -4.22
CA ALA A 61 -7.91 14.35 -3.20
C ALA A 61 -6.39 14.20 -3.07
N GLU A 62 -5.88 12.97 -3.10
CA GLU A 62 -4.44 12.72 -3.05
C GLU A 62 -3.72 13.26 -4.28
N ALA A 63 -4.29 13.09 -5.46
CA ALA A 63 -3.72 13.61 -6.70
C ALA A 63 -3.67 15.14 -6.70
N GLU A 64 -4.72 15.78 -6.22
CA GLU A 64 -4.77 17.26 -6.10
C GLU A 64 -3.72 17.76 -5.11
N LYS A 65 -3.52 17.03 -4.02
CA LYS A 65 -2.54 17.37 -3.00
C LYS A 65 -1.11 17.30 -3.55
N GLU A 66 -0.82 16.30 -4.37
CA GLU A 66 0.48 16.16 -5.04
C GLU A 66 0.73 17.29 -6.02
N GLN A 67 -0.31 17.71 -6.75
CA GLN A 67 -0.20 18.82 -7.70
C GLN A 67 0.08 20.15 -7.01
N ASP A 68 -0.49 20.36 -5.83
CA ASP A 68 -0.28 21.58 -5.06
C ASP A 68 1.15 21.73 -4.55
N ASN A 69 1.86 20.62 -4.43
CA ASN A 69 3.24 20.60 -3.97
C ASN A 69 4.28 20.67 -5.09
N ALA A 70 3.83 20.74 -6.31
CA ALA A 70 4.73 20.78 -7.48
C ALA A 70 5.21 22.23 -7.84
#